data_f2878e459af7ad1c8eaca69c826e379c
#
_entry.id   f2878e459af7ad1c8eaca69c826e379c
#
_cell.length_a   1.000
_cell.length_b   1.000
_cell.length_c   1.000
_cell.angle_alpha   90.00
_cell.angle_beta   90.00
_cell.angle_gamma   90.00
#
_symmetry.space_group_name_H-M   'P 1'
#
loop_
_entity.id
_entity.type
_entity.pdbx_description
1 polymer ?
#
loop_
_entity_poly.entity_id
_entity_poly.type
_entity_poly.pdbx_seq_one_letter_code
_entity_poly.pdbx_strand_id
1 'polypeptide(L)'
;IFNPKKAEFEIKKGPIFSNIILADEINRAPAKVQSALLEAMQERQITIGEETFILDNPFLVMATQNPIEQEGTYPLPEAQIDRFMFKVMVDYPTEVEELAILQSMSTIQQSSKIKSVVTAKQILKARTIVDMVHISENIQKYIISIIIATRKPSAYNLKDLEQLISFGASPLASIFLAIASKVFFFKQKTAY
;
A
#
# COMPACT_ATOMS: atom_id res chain seq x y z
N ILE A 1 17.48 -13.01 -18.96
CA ILE A 1 17.84 -14.43 -19.17
C ILE A 1 18.72 -14.48 -20.42
N PHE A 2 19.85 -15.20 -20.37
CA PHE A 2 20.68 -15.41 -21.55
C PHE A 2 19.93 -16.28 -22.57
N ASN A 3 19.80 -15.77 -23.81
CA ASN A 3 19.22 -16.53 -24.93
C ASN A 3 20.37 -17.12 -25.75
N PRO A 4 20.67 -18.44 -25.66
CA PRO A 4 21.81 -19.04 -26.33
C PRO A 4 21.68 -19.06 -27.87
N LYS A 5 20.45 -18.93 -28.42
CA LYS A 5 20.22 -18.89 -29.87
C LYS A 5 20.59 -17.56 -30.48
N LYS A 6 20.47 -16.45 -29.73
CA LYS A 6 20.80 -15.09 -30.19
C LYS A 6 22.13 -14.60 -29.62
N ALA A 7 22.72 -15.34 -28.69
CA ALA A 7 23.91 -14.93 -27.90
C ALA A 7 23.73 -13.58 -27.17
N GLU A 8 22.49 -13.25 -26.78
CA GLU A 8 22.11 -11.99 -26.15
C GLU A 8 21.36 -12.22 -24.84
N PHE A 9 21.41 -11.23 -23.94
CA PHE A 9 20.60 -11.23 -22.75
C PHE A 9 19.21 -10.63 -23.04
N GLU A 10 18.16 -11.43 -22.89
CA GLU A 10 16.78 -10.96 -22.99
C GLU A 10 16.20 -10.66 -21.60
N ILE A 11 15.51 -9.53 -21.47
CA ILE A 11 14.83 -9.15 -20.25
C ILE A 11 13.52 -9.92 -20.17
N LYS A 12 13.39 -10.80 -19.17
CA LYS A 12 12.12 -11.46 -18.87
C LYS A 12 11.36 -10.62 -17.85
N LYS A 13 10.22 -10.07 -18.26
CA LYS A 13 9.32 -9.32 -17.35
C LYS A 13 8.81 -10.26 -16.26
N GLY A 14 9.06 -9.88 -14.99
CA GLY A 14 8.61 -10.60 -13.80
C GLY A 14 7.27 -10.07 -13.27
N PRO A 15 6.80 -10.57 -12.11
CA PRO A 15 5.51 -10.18 -11.51
C PRO A 15 5.37 -8.67 -11.24
N ILE A 16 6.46 -7.94 -11.11
CA ILE A 16 6.45 -6.50 -10.84
C ILE A 16 5.81 -5.67 -11.99
N PHE A 17 5.67 -6.25 -13.17
CA PHE A 17 4.97 -5.63 -14.31
C PHE A 17 3.43 -5.82 -14.27
N SER A 18 2.91 -6.43 -13.20
CA SER A 18 1.46 -6.58 -12.99
C SER A 18 0.86 -5.30 -12.40
N ASN A 19 -0.44 -5.08 -12.62
CA ASN A 19 -1.16 -3.93 -12.06
C ASN A 19 -1.30 -3.98 -10.53
N ILE A 20 -1.43 -5.17 -9.96
CA ILE A 20 -1.58 -5.40 -8.52
C ILE A 20 -0.52 -6.41 -8.10
N ILE A 21 0.26 -6.05 -7.10
CA ILE A 21 1.37 -6.85 -6.57
C ILE A 21 1.12 -7.11 -5.10
N LEU A 22 1.29 -8.35 -4.68
CA LEU A 22 1.42 -8.74 -3.30
C LEU A 22 2.90 -9.08 -3.04
N ALA A 23 3.58 -8.23 -2.27
CA ALA A 23 4.93 -8.46 -1.79
C ALA A 23 4.83 -9.11 -0.40
N ASP A 24 4.77 -10.43 -0.39
CA ASP A 24 4.64 -11.19 0.85
C ASP A 24 5.96 -11.17 1.63
N GLU A 25 5.88 -10.95 2.94
CA GLU A 25 7.01 -10.88 3.87
C GLU A 25 8.14 -9.94 3.38
N ILE A 26 7.79 -8.70 3.02
CA ILE A 26 8.75 -7.73 2.47
C ILE A 26 9.96 -7.48 3.39
N ASN A 27 9.79 -7.65 4.69
CA ASN A 27 10.86 -7.55 5.67
C ASN A 27 11.90 -8.69 5.60
N ARG A 28 11.63 -9.77 4.87
CA ARG A 28 12.62 -10.83 4.56
C ARG A 28 13.42 -10.55 3.28
N ALA A 29 12.93 -9.61 2.46
CA ALA A 29 13.67 -9.25 1.25
C ALA A 29 14.91 -8.40 1.58
N PRO A 30 16.04 -8.60 0.90
CA PRO A 30 17.21 -7.74 1.07
C PRO A 30 16.89 -6.27 0.79
N ALA A 31 17.59 -5.35 1.44
CA ALA A 31 17.36 -3.90 1.35
C ALA A 31 17.35 -3.38 -0.11
N LYS A 32 18.15 -3.97 -1.00
CA LYS A 32 18.16 -3.62 -2.42
C LYS A 32 16.83 -3.94 -3.11
N VAL A 33 16.20 -5.07 -2.77
CA VAL A 33 14.90 -5.47 -3.33
C VAL A 33 13.79 -4.58 -2.77
N GLN A 34 13.82 -4.30 -1.46
CA GLN A 34 12.89 -3.37 -0.83
C GLN A 34 12.96 -1.98 -1.51
N SER A 35 14.17 -1.44 -1.69
CA SER A 35 14.38 -0.14 -2.35
C SER A 35 13.86 -0.12 -3.79
N ALA A 36 14.12 -1.18 -4.56
CA ALA A 36 13.63 -1.27 -5.95
C ALA A 36 12.09 -1.31 -6.02
N LEU A 37 11.43 -2.02 -5.10
CA LEU A 37 9.96 -2.04 -5.03
C LEU A 37 9.40 -0.67 -4.66
N LEU A 38 10.01 0.01 -3.71
CA LEU A 38 9.59 1.35 -3.27
C LEU A 38 9.81 2.42 -4.34
N GLU A 39 10.89 2.31 -5.12
CA GLU A 39 11.12 3.15 -6.30
C GLU A 39 10.03 2.92 -7.34
N ALA A 40 9.71 1.66 -7.65
CA ALA A 40 8.63 1.32 -8.57
C ALA A 40 7.27 1.90 -8.13
N MET A 41 7.00 1.92 -6.81
CA MET A 41 5.77 2.52 -6.26
C MET A 41 5.69 4.02 -6.47
N GLN A 42 6.81 4.74 -6.36
CA GLN A 42 6.87 6.20 -6.48
C GLN A 42 6.96 6.66 -7.93
N GLU A 43 7.93 6.12 -8.64
CA GLU A 43 8.28 6.59 -9.98
C GLU A 43 7.43 5.93 -11.07
N ARG A 44 6.68 4.86 -10.74
CA ARG A 44 5.88 4.08 -11.71
C ARG A 44 6.72 3.54 -12.86
N GLN A 45 7.98 3.26 -12.60
CA GLN A 45 8.94 2.72 -13.55
C GLN A 45 9.94 1.80 -12.85
N ILE A 46 10.62 0.99 -13.64
CA ILE A 46 11.67 0.08 -13.17
C ILE A 46 12.83 0.17 -14.13
N THR A 47 14.04 0.28 -13.60
CA THR A 47 15.28 0.23 -14.38
C THR A 47 15.92 -1.16 -14.22
N ILE A 48 16.14 -1.83 -15.36
CA ILE A 48 16.80 -3.15 -15.43
C ILE A 48 18.00 -3.01 -16.36
N GLY A 49 19.21 -3.04 -15.80
CA GLY A 49 20.42 -2.72 -16.54
C GLY A 49 20.42 -1.25 -16.93
N GLU A 50 20.46 -0.96 -18.24
CA GLU A 50 20.43 0.39 -18.81
C GLU A 50 19.04 0.81 -19.32
N GLU A 51 18.07 -0.10 -19.27
CA GLU A 51 16.71 0.15 -19.79
C GLU A 51 15.73 0.47 -18.69
N THR A 52 14.92 1.52 -18.90
CA THR A 52 13.84 1.92 -18.00
C THR A 52 12.47 1.55 -18.59
N PHE A 53 11.68 0.84 -17.82
CA PHE A 53 10.35 0.37 -18.19
C PHE A 53 9.29 1.09 -17.36
N ILE A 54 8.34 1.73 -18.04
CA ILE A 54 7.17 2.34 -17.40
C ILE A 54 6.18 1.22 -17.00
N LEU A 55 5.64 1.31 -15.80
CA LEU A 55 4.64 0.38 -15.29
C LEU A 55 3.23 0.79 -15.69
N ASP A 56 2.40 -0.21 -15.99
CA ASP A 56 1.01 0.01 -16.39
C ASP A 56 0.16 0.58 -15.25
N ASN A 57 -0.81 1.43 -15.59
CA ASN A 57 -1.79 1.95 -14.64
C ASN A 57 -3.11 1.15 -14.71
N PRO A 58 -3.81 0.94 -13.58
CA PRO A 58 -3.41 1.29 -12.21
C PRO A 58 -2.30 0.37 -11.69
N PHE A 59 -1.42 0.90 -10.84
CA PHE A 59 -0.38 0.13 -10.17
C PHE A 59 -0.59 0.22 -8.66
N LEU A 60 -0.71 -0.92 -7.99
CA LEU A 60 -0.91 -1.05 -6.55
C LEU A 60 0.03 -2.11 -5.98
N VAL A 61 0.70 -1.78 -4.90
CA VAL A 61 1.49 -2.73 -4.12
C VAL A 61 0.86 -2.90 -2.75
N MET A 62 0.60 -4.13 -2.38
CA MET A 62 0.32 -4.58 -1.03
C MET A 62 1.55 -5.31 -0.52
N ALA A 63 2.02 -4.97 0.67
CA ALA A 63 3.14 -5.66 1.30
C ALA A 63 2.70 -6.20 2.66
N THR A 64 3.10 -7.43 2.96
CA THR A 64 2.90 -8.01 4.29
C THR A 64 4.20 -7.98 5.08
N GLN A 65 4.08 -7.88 6.39
CA GLN A 65 5.17 -8.08 7.34
C GLN A 65 4.71 -9.04 8.42
N ASN A 66 5.54 -10.00 8.76
CA ASN A 66 5.32 -10.83 9.93
C ASN A 66 6.10 -10.23 11.11
N PRO A 67 5.41 -9.66 12.14
CA PRO A 67 6.09 -9.04 13.27
C PRO A 67 6.69 -10.05 14.25
N ILE A 68 6.27 -11.31 14.21
CA ILE A 68 6.67 -12.34 15.19
C ILE A 68 8.06 -12.88 14.87
N GLU A 69 8.41 -12.97 13.60
CA GLU A 69 9.70 -13.51 13.18
C GLU A 69 10.74 -12.38 13.07
N GLN A 70 11.75 -12.43 13.95
CA GLN A 70 12.82 -11.43 13.99
C GLN A 70 14.11 -11.92 13.31
N GLU A 71 14.37 -13.23 13.26
CA GLU A 71 15.56 -13.77 12.63
C GLU A 71 15.49 -13.69 11.10
N GLY A 72 16.58 -13.22 10.48
CA GLY A 72 16.68 -13.10 9.02
C GLY A 72 15.82 -11.99 8.40
N THR A 73 15.36 -11.02 9.20
CA THR A 73 14.56 -9.90 8.71
C THR A 73 15.39 -8.63 8.55
N TYR A 74 15.02 -7.83 7.57
CA TYR A 74 15.52 -6.48 7.31
C TYR A 74 14.37 -5.50 7.57
N PRO A 75 14.27 -4.87 8.76
CA PRO A 75 13.18 -3.95 9.04
C PRO A 75 13.19 -2.79 8.04
N LEU A 76 12.01 -2.44 7.55
CA LEU A 76 11.90 -1.24 6.72
C LEU A 76 12.12 0.01 7.58
N PRO A 77 13.02 0.91 7.18
CA PRO A 77 13.15 2.22 7.82
C PRO A 77 11.82 2.99 7.77
N GLU A 78 11.55 3.83 8.77
CA GLU A 78 10.32 4.64 8.86
C GLU A 78 10.06 5.45 7.58
N ALA A 79 11.10 6.04 6.97
CA ALA A 79 10.98 6.77 5.71
C ALA A 79 10.53 5.90 4.52
N GLN A 80 10.67 4.59 4.62
CA GLN A 80 10.20 3.64 3.61
C GLN A 80 8.75 3.19 3.89
N ILE A 81 8.42 2.99 5.17
CA ILE A 81 7.04 2.67 5.61
C ILE A 81 6.10 3.83 5.26
N ASP A 82 6.55 5.05 5.40
CA ASP A 82 5.80 6.27 5.09
C ASP A 82 5.33 6.39 3.62
N ARG A 83 5.88 5.59 2.72
CA ARG A 83 5.45 5.50 1.32
C ARG A 83 4.18 4.68 1.12
N PHE A 84 3.79 3.90 2.12
CA PHE A 84 2.53 3.16 2.11
C PHE A 84 1.40 4.05 2.65
N MET A 85 0.32 4.14 1.87
CA MET A 85 -0.83 4.96 2.24
C MET A 85 -1.54 4.46 3.50
N PHE A 86 -1.57 3.15 3.71
CA PHE A 86 -2.22 2.49 4.83
C PHE A 86 -1.30 1.47 5.49
N LYS A 87 -1.34 1.43 6.81
CA LYS A 87 -0.85 0.33 7.63
C LYS A 87 -2.08 -0.34 8.25
N VAL A 88 -2.33 -1.59 7.88
CA VAL A 88 -3.46 -2.37 8.38
C VAL A 88 -2.91 -3.43 9.32
N MET A 89 -3.41 -3.44 10.55
CA MET A 89 -3.14 -4.52 11.50
C MET A 89 -4.16 -5.63 11.26
N VAL A 90 -3.65 -6.85 11.12
CA VAL A 90 -4.49 -8.04 10.94
C VAL A 90 -4.32 -8.91 12.17
N ASP A 91 -5.35 -8.98 12.98
CA ASP A 91 -5.38 -9.83 14.18
C ASP A 91 -5.89 -11.24 13.85
N TYR A 92 -5.84 -12.13 14.84
CA TYR A 92 -6.46 -13.45 14.73
C TYR A 92 -7.97 -13.31 14.51
N PRO A 93 -8.57 -14.23 13.72
CA PRO A 93 -10.02 -14.25 13.56
C PRO A 93 -10.73 -14.53 14.89
N THR A 94 -11.95 -14.06 15.01
CA THR A 94 -12.84 -14.42 16.12
C THR A 94 -13.25 -15.89 16.01
N GLU A 95 -13.72 -16.51 17.11
CA GLU A 95 -14.19 -17.91 17.13
C GLU A 95 -15.21 -18.21 16.01
N VAL A 96 -16.13 -17.27 15.77
CA VAL A 96 -17.15 -17.41 14.72
C VAL A 96 -16.55 -17.39 13.33
N GLU A 97 -15.58 -16.50 13.09
CA GLU A 97 -14.86 -16.39 11.81
C GLU A 97 -13.96 -17.61 11.59
N GLU A 98 -13.29 -18.10 12.64
CA GLU A 98 -12.44 -19.28 12.57
C GLU A 98 -13.26 -20.53 12.25
N LEU A 99 -14.45 -20.69 12.85
CA LEU A 99 -15.39 -21.74 12.50
C LEU A 99 -15.81 -21.67 11.03
N ALA A 100 -16.11 -20.46 10.53
CA ALA A 100 -16.47 -20.27 9.12
C ALA A 100 -15.31 -20.60 8.17
N ILE A 101 -14.08 -20.24 8.53
CA ILE A 101 -12.85 -20.60 7.79
C ILE A 101 -12.70 -22.13 7.77
N LEU A 102 -12.81 -22.79 8.92
CA LEU A 102 -12.73 -24.25 9.02
C LEU A 102 -13.75 -24.92 8.11
N GLN A 103 -15.01 -24.51 8.16
CA GLN A 103 -16.08 -25.05 7.33
C GLN A 103 -15.85 -24.87 5.83
N SER A 104 -15.29 -23.71 5.42
CA SER A 104 -15.06 -23.40 4.00
C SER A 104 -13.78 -24.01 3.44
N MET A 105 -12.75 -24.22 4.28
CA MET A 105 -11.39 -24.56 3.85
C MET A 105 -11.02 -26.03 4.18
N SER A 106 -11.81 -26.75 4.95
CA SER A 106 -11.51 -28.13 5.35
C SER A 106 -11.75 -29.19 4.27
N THR A 107 -11.94 -28.78 3.01
CA THR A 107 -12.12 -29.69 1.88
C THR A 107 -10.86 -29.82 1.04
N ILE A 108 -10.53 -31.06 0.61
CA ILE A 108 -9.32 -31.33 -0.18
C ILE A 108 -9.39 -30.68 -1.58
N GLN A 109 -10.58 -30.54 -2.16
CA GLN A 109 -10.79 -29.87 -3.43
C GLN A 109 -11.36 -28.47 -3.22
N GLN A 110 -10.48 -27.48 -3.16
CA GLN A 110 -10.87 -26.09 -3.15
C GLN A 110 -10.88 -25.55 -4.58
N SER A 111 -12.06 -25.32 -5.14
CA SER A 111 -12.21 -24.65 -6.44
C SER A 111 -13.10 -23.41 -6.30
N SER A 112 -12.63 -22.38 -5.63
CA SER A 112 -13.27 -21.07 -5.75
C SER A 112 -12.80 -20.40 -7.05
N LYS A 113 -13.60 -20.45 -8.08
CA LYS A 113 -13.35 -19.70 -9.32
C LYS A 113 -13.63 -18.23 -9.05
N ILE A 114 -12.58 -17.45 -8.82
CA ILE A 114 -12.67 -15.98 -8.69
C ILE A 114 -13.05 -15.42 -10.07
N LYS A 115 -14.12 -14.59 -10.10
CA LYS A 115 -14.53 -13.87 -11.32
C LYS A 115 -14.10 -12.42 -11.20
N SER A 116 -13.62 -11.83 -12.30
CA SER A 116 -13.35 -10.40 -12.36
C SER A 116 -14.65 -9.62 -12.22
N VAL A 117 -14.71 -8.67 -11.29
CA VAL A 117 -15.87 -7.80 -11.02
C VAL A 117 -15.64 -6.36 -11.50
N VAL A 118 -14.38 -5.99 -11.79
CA VAL A 118 -14.00 -4.65 -12.23
C VAL A 118 -12.79 -4.72 -13.16
N THR A 119 -12.73 -3.79 -14.11
CA THR A 119 -11.60 -3.66 -15.06
C THR A 119 -10.66 -2.54 -14.64
N ALA A 120 -9.40 -2.58 -15.09
CA ALA A 120 -8.42 -1.50 -14.89
C ALA A 120 -8.97 -0.13 -15.36
N LYS A 121 -9.67 -0.10 -16.50
CA LYS A 121 -10.30 1.12 -17.06
C LYS A 121 -11.36 1.70 -16.13
N GLN A 122 -12.16 0.85 -15.47
CA GLN A 122 -13.17 1.32 -14.51
C GLN A 122 -12.52 1.89 -13.26
N ILE A 123 -11.41 1.30 -12.78
CA ILE A 123 -10.64 1.83 -11.64
C ILE A 123 -10.07 3.22 -11.97
N LEU A 124 -9.48 3.38 -13.16
CA LEU A 124 -8.95 4.68 -13.60
C LEU A 124 -10.05 5.75 -13.72
N LYS A 125 -11.22 5.36 -14.24
CA LYS A 125 -12.38 6.26 -14.29
C LYS A 125 -12.85 6.65 -12.88
N ALA A 126 -12.89 5.72 -11.94
CA ALA A 126 -13.23 6.01 -10.54
C ALA A 126 -12.24 7.00 -9.90
N ARG A 127 -10.93 6.85 -10.16
CA ARG A 127 -9.91 7.81 -9.69
C ARG A 127 -10.19 9.22 -10.18
N THR A 128 -10.51 9.39 -11.46
CA THR A 128 -10.84 10.72 -12.03
C THR A 128 -12.04 11.35 -11.33
N ILE A 129 -13.05 10.55 -10.95
CA ILE A 129 -14.22 11.06 -10.23
C ILE A 129 -13.84 11.51 -8.80
N VAL A 130 -12.99 10.72 -8.12
CA VAL A 130 -12.49 11.08 -6.78
C VAL A 130 -11.68 12.38 -6.82
N ASP A 131 -10.90 12.61 -7.86
CA ASP A 131 -10.14 13.86 -8.02
C ASP A 131 -11.03 15.10 -8.13
N MET A 132 -12.24 14.96 -8.66
CA MET A 132 -13.23 16.03 -8.75
C MET A 132 -13.89 16.39 -7.40
N VAL A 133 -13.71 15.57 -6.36
CA VAL A 133 -14.26 15.86 -5.02
C VAL A 133 -13.52 17.02 -4.40
N HIS A 134 -14.23 18.11 -4.14
CA HIS A 134 -13.68 19.30 -3.49
C HIS A 134 -13.56 19.10 -1.99
N ILE A 135 -12.42 19.48 -1.43
CA ILE A 135 -12.20 19.57 0.02
C ILE A 135 -12.06 21.05 0.38
N SER A 136 -12.92 21.54 1.26
CA SER A 136 -12.89 22.94 1.71
C SER A 136 -11.57 23.24 2.45
N GLU A 137 -11.17 24.52 2.46
CA GLU A 137 -9.97 24.97 3.16
C GLU A 137 -10.00 24.63 4.67
N ASN A 138 -11.17 24.68 5.30
CA ASN A 138 -11.31 24.30 6.71
C ASN A 138 -10.98 22.83 6.96
N ILE A 139 -11.41 21.93 6.06
CA ILE A 139 -11.06 20.51 6.16
C ILE A 139 -9.56 20.31 5.90
N GLN A 140 -8.97 21.03 4.94
CA GLN A 140 -7.52 20.97 4.70
C GLN A 140 -6.74 21.44 5.94
N LYS A 141 -7.13 22.53 6.57
CA LYS A 141 -6.54 23.04 7.84
C LYS A 141 -6.69 22.01 8.97
N TYR A 142 -7.84 21.35 9.07
CA TYR A 142 -8.08 20.30 10.06
C TYR A 142 -7.15 19.09 9.85
N ILE A 143 -7.01 18.62 8.61
CA ILE A 143 -6.06 17.56 8.25
C ILE A 143 -4.65 17.94 8.67
N ILE A 144 -4.19 19.15 8.33
CA ILE A 144 -2.85 19.63 8.72
C ILE A 144 -2.71 19.69 10.24
N SER A 145 -3.73 20.13 10.97
CA SER A 145 -3.72 20.18 12.43
C SER A 145 -3.52 18.80 13.06
N ILE A 146 -4.21 17.76 12.53
CA ILE A 146 -4.03 16.38 12.98
C ILE A 146 -2.57 15.95 12.79
N ILE A 147 -2.00 16.18 11.61
CA ILE A 147 -0.63 15.77 11.30
C ILE A 147 0.39 16.53 12.16
N ILE A 148 0.20 17.83 12.37
CA ILE A 148 1.08 18.62 13.23
C ILE A 148 0.95 18.18 14.69
N ALA A 149 -0.25 17.81 15.15
CA ALA A 149 -0.45 17.30 16.52
C ALA A 149 0.36 16.01 16.78
N THR A 150 0.59 15.16 15.77
CA THR A 150 1.48 13.99 15.92
C THR A 150 2.95 14.38 16.09
N ARG A 151 3.37 15.55 15.59
CA ARG A 151 4.76 16.04 15.68
C ARG A 151 5.01 16.89 16.92
N LYS A 152 3.98 17.59 17.39
CA LYS A 152 4.02 18.51 18.54
C LYS A 152 2.76 18.33 19.39
N PRO A 153 2.58 17.20 20.07
CA PRO A 153 1.36 16.90 20.84
C PRO A 153 1.07 17.96 21.90
N SER A 154 2.10 18.44 22.60
CA SER A 154 1.97 19.45 23.66
C SER A 154 1.36 20.77 23.17
N ALA A 155 1.57 21.16 21.90
CA ALA A 155 0.96 22.36 21.32
C ALA A 155 -0.56 22.23 21.11
N TYR A 156 -1.10 21.01 21.16
CA TYR A 156 -2.51 20.69 21.01
C TYR A 156 -3.16 20.15 22.30
N ASN A 157 -2.55 20.42 23.47
CA ASN A 157 -2.99 19.92 24.78
C ASN A 157 -2.99 18.38 24.91
N LEU A 158 -2.17 17.69 24.13
CA LEU A 158 -2.04 16.24 24.10
C LEU A 158 -0.70 15.78 24.71
N LYS A 159 -0.31 16.38 25.84
CA LYS A 159 0.99 16.14 26.50
C LYS A 159 1.22 14.66 26.85
N ASP A 160 0.17 13.95 27.21
CA ASP A 160 0.24 12.54 27.57
C ASP A 160 0.65 11.64 26.39
N LEU A 161 0.43 12.10 25.15
CA LEU A 161 0.84 11.38 23.95
C LEU A 161 2.29 11.62 23.55
N GLU A 162 2.96 12.63 24.09
CA GLU A 162 4.32 13.01 23.69
C GLU A 162 5.34 11.89 23.93
N GLN A 163 5.16 11.11 25.00
CA GLN A 163 6.00 9.96 25.32
C GLN A 163 5.66 8.68 24.52
N LEU A 164 4.48 8.65 23.93
CA LEU A 164 3.99 7.49 23.16
C LEU A 164 4.29 7.57 21.67
N ILE A 165 4.64 8.75 21.15
CA ILE A 165 4.91 8.99 19.74
C ILE A 165 6.41 9.15 19.54
N SER A 166 7.06 8.10 19.03
CA SER A 166 8.49 8.14 18.70
C SER A 166 8.77 9.05 17.51
N PHE A 167 7.92 9.02 16.49
CA PHE A 167 8.03 9.83 15.26
C PHE A 167 6.67 10.38 14.86
N GLY A 168 6.59 11.69 14.60
CA GLY A 168 5.38 12.30 14.07
C GLY A 168 5.21 11.99 12.57
N ALA A 169 3.97 11.98 12.11
CA ALA A 169 3.63 11.67 10.72
C ALA A 169 4.27 12.67 9.72
N SER A 170 4.66 12.19 8.54
CA SER A 170 5.31 12.99 7.49
C SER A 170 4.32 13.87 6.72
N PRO A 171 4.79 14.78 5.85
CA PRO A 171 3.93 15.50 4.92
C PRO A 171 3.14 14.60 3.96
N LEU A 172 3.64 13.40 3.62
CA LEU A 172 2.91 12.43 2.80
C LEU A 172 1.61 11.98 3.49
N ALA A 173 1.61 11.86 4.81
CA ALA A 173 0.41 11.53 5.57
C ALA A 173 -0.71 12.57 5.39
N SER A 174 -0.39 13.86 5.26
CA SER A 174 -1.39 14.90 4.95
C SER A 174 -2.03 14.67 3.59
N ILE A 175 -1.22 14.33 2.58
CA ILE A 175 -1.70 14.04 1.21
C ILE A 175 -2.57 12.79 1.21
N PHE A 176 -2.11 11.72 1.85
CA PHE A 176 -2.84 10.45 1.92
C PHE A 176 -4.17 10.60 2.66
N LEU A 177 -4.19 11.34 3.78
CA LEU A 177 -5.42 11.60 4.53
C LEU A 177 -6.41 12.43 3.70
N ALA A 178 -5.94 13.41 2.93
CA ALA A 178 -6.78 14.19 2.03
C ALA A 178 -7.38 13.32 0.91
N ILE A 179 -6.58 12.44 0.28
CA ILE A 179 -7.06 11.52 -0.76
C ILE A 179 -8.09 10.54 -0.18
N ALA A 180 -7.80 9.92 0.97
CA ALA A 180 -8.72 9.01 1.65
C ALA A 180 -10.05 9.67 2.01
N SER A 181 -10.01 10.94 2.47
CA SER A 181 -11.21 11.72 2.78
C SER A 181 -12.07 11.94 1.54
N LYS A 182 -11.48 12.23 0.37
CA LYS A 182 -12.22 12.36 -0.89
C LYS A 182 -12.98 11.08 -1.25
N VAL A 183 -12.34 9.93 -1.11
CA VAL A 183 -12.97 8.62 -1.39
C VAL A 183 -14.15 8.37 -0.45
N PHE A 184 -14.00 8.68 0.84
CA PHE A 184 -15.04 8.51 1.83
C PHE A 184 -16.27 9.40 1.55
N PHE A 185 -16.07 10.68 1.24
CA PHE A 185 -17.15 11.60 0.90
C PHE A 185 -17.86 11.21 -0.41
N PHE A 186 -17.14 10.67 -1.38
CA PHE A 186 -17.74 10.15 -2.60
C PHE A 186 -18.72 8.99 -2.29
N LYS A 187 -18.31 8.06 -1.44
CA LYS A 187 -19.15 6.92 -1.03
C LYS A 187 -20.47 7.39 -0.36
N GLN A 188 -20.42 8.41 0.49
CA GLN A 188 -21.62 8.94 1.14
C GLN A 188 -22.62 9.56 0.16
N LYS A 189 -22.14 10.27 -0.89
CA LYS A 189 -23.01 10.88 -1.90
C LYS A 189 -23.70 9.88 -2.83
N THR A 190 -23.19 8.68 -2.97
CA THR A 190 -23.76 7.63 -3.84
C THR A 190 -24.65 6.64 -3.10
N ALA A 191 -24.79 6.79 -1.78
CA ALA A 191 -25.62 5.93 -0.91
C ALA A 191 -27.06 6.47 -0.70
N TYR A 192 -27.45 7.57 -1.42
CA TYR A 192 -28.82 8.11 -1.43
C TYR A 192 -29.40 8.04 -2.83
#